data_b14c8bd31f6ad04cf55c20cdf6b3fefc
#
_entry.id   b14c8bd31f6ad04cf55c20cdf6b3fefc
#
_cell.length_a   1.000
_cell.length_b   1.000
_cell.length_c   1.000
_cell.angle_alpha   90.00
_cell.angle_beta   90.00
_cell.angle_gamma   90.00
#
_symmetry.space_group_name_H-M   'P 1'
#
loop_
_entity.id
_entity.type
_entity.pdbx_description
1 polymer ?
#
loop_
_entity_poly.entity_id
_entity_poly.type
_entity_poly.pdbx_seq_one_letter_code
_entity_poly.pdbx_strand_id
1 'polypeptide(L)'
;MGTTAHRALLALLAALSSGARADGLPQSIATQLPSGYQPFVAQAGPDLGDGRRSFLVVVHRAADSRGQPSPRPLLIFEERPDHAYRLAARNDHVVLRANEGGQCDPFDPEDAADSGLSVKGRYFTVQNFVACGQHWSDYVTFRYDPRTHGWLFSSEIYTESFPLDDKPDEVTVMRADAHRPVTFGQWRRKD
;
A
#
# COMPACT_ATOMS: atom_id res chain seq x y z
N MET A 1 -63.14 -14.01 -7.84
CA MET A 1 -62.21 -13.08 -8.44
C MET A 1 -61.13 -12.79 -7.40
N GLY A 2 -60.03 -13.48 -7.49
CA GLY A 2 -58.94 -13.40 -6.51
C GLY A 2 -57.71 -12.81 -7.19
N THR A 3 -57.22 -11.69 -6.69
CA THR A 3 -56.02 -11.01 -7.13
C THR A 3 -54.82 -11.42 -6.29
N THR A 4 -53.92 -12.19 -6.89
CA THR A 4 -52.66 -12.64 -6.30
C THR A 4 -51.60 -11.52 -6.42
N ALA A 5 -51.20 -10.95 -5.28
CA ALA A 5 -50.14 -9.97 -5.23
C ALA A 5 -48.75 -10.67 -5.15
N HIS A 6 -47.92 -10.50 -6.17
CA HIS A 6 -46.54 -10.95 -6.17
C HIS A 6 -45.67 -9.92 -5.42
N ARG A 7 -45.14 -10.32 -4.27
CA ARG A 7 -44.10 -9.58 -3.56
C ARG A 7 -42.73 -9.91 -4.18
N ALA A 8 -42.16 -8.97 -4.88
CA ALA A 8 -40.77 -9.03 -5.32
C ALA A 8 -39.85 -8.72 -4.14
N LEU A 9 -39.04 -9.71 -3.77
CA LEU A 9 -37.99 -9.56 -2.73
C LEU A 9 -36.72 -9.01 -3.39
N LEU A 10 -36.45 -7.72 -3.24
CA LEU A 10 -35.15 -7.14 -3.60
C LEU A 10 -34.13 -7.53 -2.54
N ALA A 11 -33.22 -8.42 -2.90
CA ALA A 11 -32.02 -8.70 -2.11
C ALA A 11 -30.98 -7.62 -2.37
N LEU A 12 -30.78 -6.75 -1.38
CA LEU A 12 -29.71 -5.73 -1.37
C LEU A 12 -28.40 -6.43 -0.99
N LEU A 13 -27.52 -6.69 -1.98
CA LEU A 13 -26.14 -7.09 -1.71
C LEU A 13 -25.35 -5.88 -1.22
N ALA A 14 -25.20 -5.76 0.07
CA ALA A 14 -24.21 -4.85 0.66
C ALA A 14 -22.82 -5.45 0.48
N ALA A 15 -22.01 -4.88 -0.41
CA ALA A 15 -20.58 -5.17 -0.49
C ALA A 15 -19.92 -4.60 0.77
N LEU A 16 -19.64 -5.46 1.74
CA LEU A 16 -18.81 -5.15 2.89
C LEU A 16 -17.36 -5.05 2.42
N SER A 17 -16.89 -3.83 2.18
CA SER A 17 -15.46 -3.53 2.11
C SER A 17 -14.87 -3.68 3.51
N SER A 18 -14.46 -4.90 3.85
CA SER A 18 -13.73 -5.18 5.08
C SER A 18 -12.32 -4.62 4.93
N GLY A 19 -12.05 -3.47 5.53
CA GLY A 19 -10.69 -3.04 5.84
C GLY A 19 -10.04 -4.13 6.70
N ALA A 20 -9.05 -4.83 6.16
CA ALA A 20 -8.37 -5.91 6.87
C ALA A 20 -7.47 -5.30 7.95
N ARG A 21 -7.92 -5.33 9.20
CA ARG A 21 -7.05 -5.19 10.38
C ARG A 21 -6.11 -6.40 10.48
N ALA A 22 -4.98 -6.22 11.17
CA ALA A 22 -3.92 -7.23 11.33
C ALA A 22 -4.38 -8.64 11.80
N ASP A 23 -5.56 -8.75 12.39
CA ASP A 23 -6.14 -10.01 12.89
C ASP A 23 -6.65 -10.97 11.79
N GLY A 24 -6.50 -10.62 10.50
CA GLY A 24 -7.06 -11.38 9.37
C GLY A 24 -6.05 -11.78 8.29
N LEU A 25 -4.74 -11.82 8.58
CA LEU A 25 -3.76 -12.27 7.59
C LEU A 25 -3.94 -13.76 7.25
N PRO A 26 -3.93 -14.13 5.95
CA PRO A 26 -3.83 -15.54 5.56
C PRO A 26 -2.66 -16.24 6.26
N GLN A 27 -2.88 -17.45 6.77
CA GLN A 27 -1.85 -18.22 7.49
C GLN A 27 -0.56 -18.37 6.66
N SER A 28 -0.69 -18.57 5.34
CA SER A 28 0.45 -18.68 4.42
C SER A 28 1.27 -17.39 4.34
N ILE A 29 0.70 -16.22 4.63
CA ILE A 29 1.43 -14.95 4.75
C ILE A 29 2.07 -14.84 6.13
N ALA A 30 1.30 -15.09 7.19
CA ALA A 30 1.76 -14.92 8.57
C ALA A 30 3.05 -15.72 8.86
N THR A 31 3.16 -16.94 8.33
CA THR A 31 4.34 -17.82 8.50
C THR A 31 5.59 -17.36 7.74
N GLN A 32 5.46 -16.39 6.82
CA GLN A 32 6.57 -15.87 6.01
C GLN A 32 7.00 -14.45 6.44
N LEU A 33 6.40 -13.91 7.49
CA LEU A 33 6.84 -12.61 8.00
C LEU A 33 8.27 -12.70 8.55
N PRO A 34 9.10 -11.65 8.33
CA PRO A 34 10.46 -11.66 8.85
C PRO A 34 10.48 -11.75 10.39
N SER A 35 11.44 -12.47 10.94
CA SER A 35 11.58 -12.60 12.39
C SER A 35 11.73 -11.25 13.07
N GLY A 36 10.98 -11.04 14.16
CA GLY A 36 10.96 -9.80 14.94
C GLY A 36 10.14 -8.67 14.31
N TYR A 37 9.40 -8.95 13.23
CA TYR A 37 8.43 -8.03 12.63
C TYR A 37 7.00 -8.52 12.85
N GLN A 38 6.10 -7.57 12.94
CA GLN A 38 4.65 -7.79 13.01
C GLN A 38 3.94 -6.97 11.91
N PRO A 39 2.75 -7.37 11.50
CA PRO A 39 1.97 -6.60 10.54
C PRO A 39 1.64 -5.21 11.10
N PHE A 40 1.79 -4.18 10.28
CA PHE A 40 1.42 -2.80 10.59
C PHE A 40 0.22 -2.37 9.74
N VAL A 41 0.36 -2.52 8.42
CA VAL A 41 -0.74 -2.32 7.46
C VAL A 41 -0.83 -3.55 6.58
N ALA A 42 -2.04 -4.04 6.31
CA ALA A 42 -2.25 -5.22 5.49
C ALA A 42 -3.53 -5.08 4.66
N GLN A 43 -3.44 -5.32 3.35
CA GLN A 43 -4.60 -5.26 2.47
C GLN A 43 -4.42 -6.10 1.20
N ALA A 44 -5.53 -6.37 0.52
CA ALA A 44 -5.50 -6.96 -0.82
C ALA A 44 -4.70 -6.06 -1.76
N GLY A 45 -3.81 -6.65 -2.52
CA GLY A 45 -2.98 -5.98 -3.52
C GLY A 45 -3.59 -6.01 -4.93
N PRO A 46 -2.82 -5.57 -5.93
CA PRO A 46 -3.20 -5.59 -7.34
C PRO A 46 -3.55 -7.00 -7.86
N ASP A 47 -4.43 -7.02 -8.87
CA ASP A 47 -4.72 -8.21 -9.66
C ASP A 47 -3.51 -8.58 -10.55
N LEU A 48 -3.15 -9.86 -10.59
CA LEU A 48 -2.05 -10.38 -11.38
C LEU A 48 -2.46 -10.68 -12.85
N GLY A 49 -3.75 -10.55 -13.17
CA GLY A 49 -4.29 -10.63 -14.53
C GLY A 49 -4.66 -12.03 -15.01
N ASP A 50 -4.57 -13.04 -14.14
CA ASP A 50 -4.91 -14.45 -14.44
C ASP A 50 -5.88 -15.05 -13.39
N GLY A 51 -6.62 -14.19 -12.69
CA GLY A 51 -7.51 -14.55 -11.61
C GLY A 51 -6.80 -14.72 -10.26
N ARG A 52 -5.49 -14.72 -10.22
CA ARG A 52 -4.70 -14.73 -8.98
C ARG A 52 -4.61 -13.32 -8.39
N ARG A 53 -4.49 -13.26 -7.10
CA ARG A 53 -4.42 -12.03 -6.31
C ARG A 53 -3.03 -11.80 -5.76
N SER A 54 -2.75 -10.57 -5.42
CA SER A 54 -1.62 -10.24 -4.56
C SER A 54 -2.11 -9.71 -3.21
N PHE A 55 -1.18 -9.60 -2.26
CA PHE A 55 -1.43 -9.08 -0.93
C PHE A 55 -0.25 -8.19 -0.52
N LEU A 56 -0.54 -7.03 0.04
CA LEU A 56 0.45 -6.05 0.48
C LEU A 56 0.48 -6.04 2.00
N VAL A 57 1.69 -6.14 2.57
CA VAL A 57 1.87 -6.08 4.02
C VAL A 57 3.03 -5.14 4.33
N VAL A 58 2.75 -4.02 4.98
CA VAL A 58 3.77 -3.24 5.68
C VAL A 58 4.02 -3.89 7.02
N VAL A 59 5.27 -4.13 7.34
CA VAL A 59 5.66 -4.70 8.63
C VAL A 59 6.54 -3.74 9.40
N HIS A 60 6.47 -3.77 10.73
CA HIS A 60 7.30 -2.97 11.62
C HIS A 60 7.82 -3.81 12.79
N ARG A 61 8.81 -3.33 13.49
CA ARG A 61 9.25 -3.93 14.76
C ARG A 61 8.35 -3.47 15.90
N ALA A 62 8.14 -4.30 16.91
CA ALA A 62 7.33 -3.94 18.08
C ALA A 62 7.83 -2.69 18.83
N ALA A 63 9.14 -2.40 18.75
CA ALA A 63 9.74 -1.22 19.34
C ALA A 63 9.79 -0.01 18.39
N ASP A 64 9.26 -0.14 17.16
CA ASP A 64 9.26 0.96 16.20
C ASP A 64 8.39 2.12 16.71
N SER A 65 9.00 3.30 16.78
CA SER A 65 8.36 4.51 17.27
C SER A 65 9.12 5.75 16.76
N ARG A 66 8.56 6.93 16.92
CA ARG A 66 9.25 8.17 16.58
C ARG A 66 10.58 8.36 17.32
N GLY A 67 10.67 7.90 18.56
CA GLY A 67 11.90 7.96 19.37
C GLY A 67 12.90 6.84 19.06
N GLN A 68 12.44 5.74 18.46
CA GLN A 68 13.24 4.60 18.04
C GLN A 68 12.80 4.11 16.64
N PRO A 69 13.01 4.93 15.61
CA PRO A 69 12.53 4.61 14.26
C PRO A 69 13.30 3.43 13.66
N SER A 70 12.58 2.53 13.03
CA SER A 70 13.16 1.40 12.32
C SER A 70 12.63 1.31 10.88
N PRO A 71 13.32 0.61 9.96
CA PRO A 71 12.77 0.35 8.64
C PRO A 71 11.43 -0.36 8.71
N ARG A 72 10.51 0.03 7.82
CA ARG A 72 9.18 -0.56 7.63
C ARG A 72 9.09 -1.24 6.28
N PRO A 73 9.55 -2.48 6.17
CA PRO A 73 9.46 -3.21 4.92
C PRO A 73 8.03 -3.30 4.40
N LEU A 74 7.82 -2.98 3.11
CA LEU A 74 6.64 -3.38 2.38
C LEU A 74 6.91 -4.71 1.68
N LEU A 75 6.10 -5.71 1.98
CA LEU A 75 6.16 -7.05 1.44
C LEU A 75 5.02 -7.25 0.45
N ILE A 76 5.33 -7.83 -0.70
CA ILE A 76 4.33 -8.21 -1.71
C ILE A 76 4.27 -9.73 -1.74
N PHE A 77 3.08 -10.25 -1.50
CA PHE A 77 2.78 -11.67 -1.62
C PHE A 77 1.93 -11.93 -2.86
N GLU A 78 2.19 -13.02 -3.55
CA GLU A 78 1.42 -13.48 -4.71
C GLU A 78 0.72 -14.79 -4.39
N GLU A 79 -0.56 -14.89 -4.78
CA GLU A 79 -1.34 -16.10 -4.68
C GLU A 79 -0.80 -17.15 -5.67
N ARG A 80 -0.66 -18.37 -5.20
CA ARG A 80 -0.27 -19.55 -5.97
C ARG A 80 -1.52 -20.28 -6.46
N PRO A 81 -1.38 -21.25 -7.40
CA PRO A 81 -2.52 -22.06 -7.85
C PRO A 81 -3.23 -22.85 -6.75
N ASP A 82 -2.54 -23.16 -5.65
CA ASP A 82 -3.08 -23.82 -4.45
C ASP A 82 -3.75 -22.83 -3.46
N HIS A 83 -3.95 -21.58 -3.88
CA HIS A 83 -4.48 -20.47 -3.07
C HIS A 83 -3.62 -20.07 -1.85
N ALA A 84 -2.45 -20.66 -1.68
CA ALA A 84 -1.49 -20.18 -0.71
C ALA A 84 -0.71 -18.97 -1.26
N TYR A 85 -0.26 -18.10 -0.38
CA TYR A 85 0.57 -16.95 -0.75
C TYR A 85 2.05 -17.27 -0.60
N ARG A 86 2.87 -16.71 -1.50
CA ARG A 86 4.33 -16.71 -1.39
C ARG A 86 4.85 -15.28 -1.40
N LEU A 87 5.92 -14.99 -0.67
CA LEU A 87 6.64 -13.73 -0.78
C LEU A 87 7.24 -13.60 -2.18
N ALA A 88 6.86 -12.53 -2.90
CA ALA A 88 7.30 -12.24 -4.26
C ALA A 88 8.30 -11.09 -4.31
N ALA A 89 8.13 -10.06 -3.48
CA ALA A 89 9.01 -8.91 -3.46
C ALA A 89 9.02 -8.22 -2.07
N ARG A 90 10.11 -7.50 -1.80
CA ARG A 90 10.32 -6.72 -0.58
C ARG A 90 11.01 -5.40 -0.89
N ASN A 91 10.61 -4.32 -0.23
CA ASN A 91 11.31 -3.04 -0.23
C ASN A 91 11.32 -2.45 1.17
N ASP A 92 12.49 -2.07 1.66
CA ASP A 92 12.72 -1.56 3.03
C ASP A 92 12.78 -0.02 3.07
N HIS A 93 12.55 0.67 1.93
CA HIS A 93 12.79 2.10 1.77
C HIS A 93 11.59 2.88 1.26
N VAL A 94 10.56 2.20 0.74
CA VAL A 94 9.43 2.89 0.11
C VAL A 94 8.45 3.46 1.13
N VAL A 95 8.32 2.82 2.30
CA VAL A 95 7.48 3.29 3.41
C VAL A 95 8.33 4.14 4.34
N LEU A 96 7.82 5.30 4.74
CA LEU A 96 8.46 6.17 5.73
C LEU A 96 8.61 5.48 7.07
N ARG A 97 9.71 5.80 7.76
CA ARG A 97 9.87 5.46 9.18
C ARG A 97 9.00 6.37 10.04
N ALA A 98 8.80 5.98 11.29
CA ALA A 98 7.95 6.70 12.23
C ALA A 98 8.29 8.20 12.41
N ASN A 99 9.55 8.59 12.20
CA ASN A 99 10.02 9.96 12.38
C ASN A 99 10.22 10.75 11.07
N GLU A 100 9.90 10.17 9.92
CA GLU A 100 10.12 10.82 8.61
C GLU A 100 8.89 11.58 8.10
N GLY A 101 7.70 11.35 8.67
CA GLY A 101 6.44 12.01 8.31
C GLY A 101 6.15 13.32 9.06
N GLY A 102 7.16 14.04 9.54
CA GLY A 102 6.97 15.29 10.29
C GLY A 102 6.57 15.04 11.75
N GLN A 103 5.52 15.73 12.25
CA GLN A 103 5.09 15.62 13.65
C GLN A 103 4.27 14.35 13.94
N CYS A 104 3.60 13.79 12.94
CA CYS A 104 2.79 12.59 13.03
C CYS A 104 3.33 11.50 12.09
N ASP A 105 2.97 10.27 12.38
CA ASP A 105 3.34 9.13 11.57
C ASP A 105 2.25 8.86 10.51
N PRO A 106 2.53 8.98 9.21
CA PRO A 106 1.51 8.81 8.17
C PRO A 106 0.99 7.38 8.02
N PHE A 107 1.65 6.41 8.63
CA PHE A 107 1.23 5.00 8.62
C PHE A 107 0.63 4.53 9.94
N ASP A 108 0.68 5.36 10.99
CA ASP A 108 0.03 5.03 12.25
C ASP A 108 -1.49 5.28 12.12
N PRO A 109 -2.34 4.27 12.38
CA PRO A 109 -3.80 4.42 12.31
C PRO A 109 -4.38 5.45 13.27
N GLU A 110 -3.64 5.80 14.33
CA GLU A 110 -4.06 6.85 15.28
C GLU A 110 -3.75 8.25 14.72
N ASP A 111 -2.74 8.37 13.87
CA ASP A 111 -2.31 9.65 13.29
C ASP A 111 -2.92 9.91 11.90
N ALA A 112 -3.25 8.86 11.15
CA ALA A 112 -3.74 8.96 9.78
C ALA A 112 -5.04 8.19 9.56
N ALA A 113 -5.96 8.79 8.81
CA ALA A 113 -7.27 8.17 8.47
C ALA A 113 -7.13 7.03 7.44
N ASP A 114 -6.10 7.05 6.62
CA ASP A 114 -5.86 6.12 5.52
C ASP A 114 -4.67 5.20 5.80
N SER A 115 -4.68 4.03 5.17
CA SER A 115 -3.64 3.01 5.35
C SER A 115 -2.27 3.36 4.74
N GLY A 116 -2.13 4.51 4.08
CA GLY A 116 -0.93 4.86 3.33
C GLY A 116 -0.70 4.02 2.06
N LEU A 117 -1.64 3.14 1.71
CA LEU A 117 -1.60 2.30 0.51
C LEU A 117 -2.87 2.45 -0.30
N SER A 118 -2.74 2.57 -1.62
CA SER A 118 -3.86 2.60 -2.57
C SER A 118 -3.64 1.58 -3.67
N VAL A 119 -4.71 0.90 -4.11
CA VAL A 119 -4.67 -0.13 -5.15
C VAL A 119 -5.68 0.16 -6.24
N LYS A 120 -5.24 0.09 -7.51
CA LYS A 120 -6.10 0.25 -8.68
C LYS A 120 -5.65 -0.66 -9.83
N GLY A 121 -6.46 -1.66 -10.16
CA GLY A 121 -6.13 -2.63 -11.20
C GLY A 121 -4.81 -3.35 -10.91
N ARG A 122 -3.81 -3.22 -11.80
CA ARG A 122 -2.47 -3.79 -11.64
C ARG A 122 -1.47 -2.85 -10.95
N TYR A 123 -1.93 -1.73 -10.38
CA TYR A 123 -1.10 -0.73 -9.75
C TYR A 123 -1.37 -0.67 -8.25
N PHE A 124 -0.34 -0.34 -7.50
CA PHE A 124 -0.49 0.16 -6.13
C PHE A 124 0.41 1.38 -5.92
N THR A 125 0.00 2.24 -5.00
CA THR A 125 0.71 3.46 -4.64
C THR A 125 0.98 3.45 -3.15
N VAL A 126 2.23 3.72 -2.77
CA VAL A 126 2.60 4.06 -1.40
C VAL A 126 2.43 5.56 -1.25
N GLN A 127 1.59 5.98 -0.32
CA GLN A 127 1.22 7.35 -0.07
C GLN A 127 1.96 7.86 1.17
N ASN A 128 3.17 8.35 0.97
CA ASN A 128 3.92 9.02 2.01
C ASN A 128 3.49 10.48 2.05
N PHE A 129 3.19 11.00 3.23
CA PHE A 129 2.82 12.41 3.40
C PHE A 129 3.15 12.86 4.82
N VAL A 130 3.10 14.15 5.05
CA VAL A 130 3.23 14.69 6.39
C VAL A 130 1.88 14.77 7.03
N ALA A 131 1.66 14.01 8.11
CA ALA A 131 0.38 13.88 8.74
C ALA A 131 -0.02 15.10 9.59
N CYS A 132 0.90 15.78 10.23
CA CYS A 132 0.61 16.91 11.12
C CYS A 132 1.50 18.11 10.79
N GLY A 133 0.92 19.15 10.22
CA GLY A 133 1.48 20.50 10.13
C GLY A 133 2.40 20.79 8.96
N GLN A 134 3.20 19.89 8.48
CA GLN A 134 4.05 20.10 7.30
C GLN A 134 3.36 19.64 6.02
N HIS A 135 3.80 20.16 4.89
CA HIS A 135 3.03 20.19 3.68
C HIS A 135 3.80 19.61 2.50
N TRP A 136 4.08 18.33 2.55
CA TRP A 136 4.53 17.59 1.37
C TRP A 136 3.86 16.21 1.31
N SER A 137 3.79 15.68 0.11
CA SER A 137 3.40 14.30 -0.15
C SER A 137 4.31 13.69 -1.20
N ASP A 138 4.55 12.39 -1.09
CA ASP A 138 5.36 11.61 -2.02
C ASP A 138 4.60 10.31 -2.33
N TYR A 139 4.01 10.23 -3.51
CA TYR A 139 3.19 9.12 -3.97
C TYR A 139 3.97 8.26 -4.94
N VAL A 140 4.48 7.13 -4.45
CA VAL A 140 5.29 6.20 -5.22
C VAL A 140 4.43 5.07 -5.76
N THR A 141 4.28 4.98 -7.07
CA THR A 141 3.42 4.01 -7.75
C THR A 141 4.23 2.90 -8.40
N PHE A 142 3.82 1.67 -8.16
CA PHE A 142 4.36 0.47 -8.78
C PHE A 142 3.27 -0.26 -9.56
N ARG A 143 3.67 -1.10 -10.51
CA ARG A 143 2.76 -1.94 -11.28
C ARG A 143 3.26 -3.38 -11.37
N TYR A 144 2.33 -4.32 -11.45
CA TYR A 144 2.63 -5.68 -11.86
C TYR A 144 2.78 -5.76 -13.38
N ASP A 145 3.85 -6.36 -13.85
CA ASP A 145 4.06 -6.67 -15.27
C ASP A 145 3.92 -8.18 -15.51
N PRO A 146 2.82 -8.64 -16.14
CA PRO A 146 2.57 -10.07 -16.35
C PRO A 146 3.55 -10.72 -17.34
N ARG A 147 4.27 -9.94 -18.16
CA ARG A 147 5.25 -10.48 -19.10
C ARG A 147 6.54 -10.91 -18.41
N THR A 148 6.96 -10.14 -17.41
CA THR A 148 8.17 -10.41 -16.63
C THR A 148 7.88 -11.07 -15.30
N HIS A 149 6.58 -11.22 -14.94
CA HIS A 149 6.12 -11.63 -13.62
C HIS A 149 6.78 -10.82 -12.50
N GLY A 150 6.94 -9.49 -12.72
CA GLY A 150 7.70 -8.63 -11.86
C GLY A 150 6.94 -7.37 -11.42
N TRP A 151 7.36 -6.82 -10.30
CA TRP A 151 6.85 -5.57 -9.75
C TRP A 151 7.80 -4.44 -10.14
N LEU A 152 7.31 -3.49 -10.94
CA LEU A 152 8.11 -2.42 -11.52
C LEU A 152 7.66 -1.07 -11.02
N PHE A 153 8.61 -0.17 -10.78
CA PHE A 153 8.33 1.26 -10.59
C PHE A 153 7.59 1.83 -11.81
N SER A 154 6.61 2.65 -11.56
CA SER A 154 5.80 3.30 -12.60
C SER A 154 5.96 4.81 -12.60
N SER A 155 5.75 5.43 -11.44
CA SER A 155 5.89 6.88 -11.28
C SER A 155 6.02 7.25 -9.82
N GLU A 156 6.53 8.46 -9.59
CA GLU A 156 6.55 9.13 -8.30
C GLU A 156 6.05 10.55 -8.49
N ILE A 157 5.17 11.00 -7.62
CA ILE A 157 4.64 12.36 -7.59
C ILE A 157 4.97 12.94 -6.23
N TYR A 158 5.90 13.87 -6.21
CA TYR A 158 6.25 14.64 -5.03
C TYR A 158 5.56 16.01 -5.13
N THR A 159 4.86 16.39 -4.08
CA THR A 159 4.21 17.70 -3.95
C THR A 159 4.70 18.37 -2.69
N GLU A 160 5.16 19.61 -2.81
CA GLU A 160 5.43 20.49 -1.69
C GLU A 160 4.43 21.63 -1.70
N SER A 161 3.70 21.80 -0.59
CA SER A 161 2.65 22.80 -0.43
C SER A 161 3.08 23.87 0.58
N PHE A 162 2.71 25.12 0.33
CA PHE A 162 3.09 26.29 1.13
C PHE A 162 1.85 27.00 1.70
N PRO A 163 1.07 26.39 2.60
CA PRO A 163 -0.23 26.90 3.03
C PRO A 163 -0.16 28.21 3.84
N LEU A 164 1.02 28.60 4.32
CA LEU A 164 1.23 29.86 5.02
C LEU A 164 1.81 30.96 4.12
N ASP A 165 2.22 30.60 2.92
CA ASP A 165 2.75 31.49 1.91
C ASP A 165 1.79 31.55 0.73
N ASP A 166 1.64 32.68 0.09
CA ASP A 166 0.79 32.84 -1.10
C ASP A 166 1.48 32.27 -2.35
N LYS A 167 2.09 31.09 -2.21
CA LYS A 167 2.81 30.37 -3.28
C LYS A 167 2.00 29.17 -3.75
N PRO A 168 1.98 28.89 -5.06
CA PRO A 168 1.42 27.66 -5.58
C PRO A 168 2.23 26.44 -5.10
N ASP A 169 1.58 25.29 -5.03
CA ASP A 169 2.22 24.03 -4.79
C ASP A 169 3.27 23.71 -5.86
N GLU A 170 4.41 23.18 -5.43
CA GLU A 170 5.45 22.69 -6.33
C GLU A 170 5.29 21.18 -6.54
N VAL A 171 5.08 20.77 -7.79
CA VAL A 171 4.83 19.37 -8.13
C VAL A 171 5.95 18.84 -9.02
N THR A 172 6.64 17.81 -8.54
CA THR A 172 7.65 17.06 -9.32
C THR A 172 7.09 15.68 -9.68
N VAL A 173 7.16 15.33 -10.97
CA VAL A 173 6.72 14.04 -11.47
C VAL A 173 7.89 13.29 -12.09
N MET A 174 8.25 12.16 -11.49
CA MET A 174 9.18 11.18 -12.07
C MET A 174 8.41 10.02 -12.70
N ARG A 175 8.81 9.58 -13.88
CA ARG A 175 8.22 8.44 -14.60
C ARG A 175 9.26 7.37 -14.83
N ALA A 176 8.80 6.13 -14.89
CA ALA A 176 9.65 5.00 -15.26
C ALA A 176 10.27 5.19 -16.65
N ASP A 177 11.56 4.88 -16.76
CA ASP A 177 12.25 4.74 -18.04
C ASP A 177 12.00 3.32 -18.58
N ALA A 178 11.35 3.22 -19.73
CA ALA A 178 11.06 1.93 -20.35
C ALA A 178 12.32 1.14 -20.75
N HIS A 179 13.45 1.81 -20.98
CA HIS A 179 14.72 1.20 -21.34
C HIS A 179 15.55 0.77 -20.12
N ARG A 180 15.22 1.31 -18.94
CA ARG A 180 15.90 1.01 -17.68
C ARG A 180 14.87 0.78 -16.57
N PRO A 181 14.10 -0.32 -16.65
CA PRO A 181 13.07 -0.59 -15.65
C PRO A 181 13.71 -0.80 -14.28
N VAL A 182 13.13 -0.16 -13.27
CA VAL A 182 13.50 -0.32 -11.87
C VAL A 182 12.51 -1.25 -11.22
N THR A 183 12.99 -2.35 -10.61
CA THR A 183 12.10 -3.26 -9.87
C THR A 183 11.71 -2.67 -8.51
N PHE A 184 10.59 -3.13 -7.97
CA PHE A 184 10.15 -2.74 -6.62
C PHE A 184 11.25 -2.90 -5.57
N GLY A 185 11.95 -4.02 -5.55
CA GLY A 185 13.01 -4.28 -4.58
C GLY A 185 14.27 -3.40 -4.76
N GLN A 186 14.49 -2.85 -5.97
CA GLN A 186 15.62 -1.97 -6.28
C GLN A 186 15.32 -0.49 -6.08
N TRP A 187 14.03 -0.13 -6.05
CA TRP A 187 13.67 1.28 -5.89
C TRP A 187 14.18 1.83 -4.57
N ARG A 188 14.70 3.04 -4.63
CA ARG A 188 15.17 3.82 -3.47
C ARG A 188 14.69 5.25 -3.62
N ARG A 189 14.29 5.85 -2.51
CA ARG A 189 14.03 7.29 -2.45
C ARG A 189 15.32 8.03 -2.82
N LYS A 190 15.21 9.10 -3.57
CA LYS A 190 16.32 10.02 -3.81
C LYS A 190 16.30 11.02 -2.67
N ASP A 191 17.46 11.22 -2.05
CA ASP A 191 17.71 12.26 -1.06
C ASP A 191 17.74 13.63 -1.73
#